data_3357c5c50599298e7ccc080f8d1bfef1
#
_entry.id   3357c5c50599298e7ccc080f8d1bfef1
#
_cell.length_a   1.000
_cell.length_b   1.000
_cell.length_c   1.000
_cell.angle_alpha   90.00
_cell.angle_beta   90.00
_cell.angle_gamma   90.00
#
_symmetry.space_group_name_H-M   'P 1'
#
loop_
_entity.id
_entity.type
_entity.pdbx_description
1 polymer ?
#
loop_
_entity_poly.entity_id
_entity_poly.type
_entity_poly.pdbx_seq_one_letter_code
_entity_poly.pdbx_strand_id
1 'polypeptide(L)'
;ISISYTGIPESILEQVVTDSSGQTEVVELNAPPEEWSLDENEERQPYSEYTLNIEAEGFESISVSGTEILANTKAIQNIRMKQKDQSREEEQVFVIPAHTLYGNYPPKIAEEEIKPVNETGEIVLSRVVVPEYIIVHDGSPRDSTAQNYYVKYKDYIKNVASSEIYATWPADTIRANVLAIMSFTLNRVYTEWYRNKGFDFTITSSTAFDHKWIPERNIFEPISVIVDELFADYLSRPNVRQPILTQYCDGRRVSCPNWLTQWGSKSLGEQGYSPIEILRYYYGDDM
;
A
#
# COMPACT_ATOMS: atom_id res chain seq x y z
N ILE A 1 -0.76 17.40 -18.57
CA ILE A 1 -0.49 15.98 -18.29
C ILE A 1 -0.67 15.21 -19.57
N SER A 2 0.33 14.48 -20.01
CA SER A 2 0.22 13.53 -21.11
C SER A 2 0.23 12.10 -20.58
N ILE A 3 -0.58 11.23 -21.19
CA ILE A 3 -0.76 9.83 -20.80
C ILE A 3 -0.37 8.95 -21.98
N SER A 4 0.53 7.99 -21.75
CA SER A 4 0.97 7.02 -22.75
C SER A 4 1.03 5.62 -22.14
N TYR A 5 1.09 4.57 -22.97
CA TYR A 5 1.40 3.24 -22.47
C TYR A 5 2.83 3.20 -21.92
N THR A 6 3.02 2.56 -20.77
CA THR A 6 4.36 2.33 -20.23
C THR A 6 5.20 1.52 -21.23
N GLY A 7 6.43 2.01 -21.50
CA GLY A 7 7.33 1.43 -22.47
C GLY A 7 7.11 1.85 -23.96
N ILE A 8 6.07 2.65 -24.24
CA ILE A 8 5.79 3.20 -25.58
C ILE A 8 5.54 4.72 -25.46
N PRO A 9 6.55 5.53 -25.13
CA PRO A 9 6.38 6.95 -24.81
C PRO A 9 5.86 7.81 -26.00
N GLU A 10 6.07 7.35 -27.24
CA GLU A 10 5.57 8.06 -28.43
C GLU A 10 4.05 7.88 -28.63
N SER A 11 3.42 6.92 -27.95
CA SER A 11 1.99 6.66 -28.03
C SER A 11 1.21 7.56 -27.04
N ILE A 12 1.24 8.87 -27.22
CA ILE A 12 0.38 9.75 -26.41
C ILE A 12 -1.06 9.42 -26.76
N LEU A 13 -1.79 8.89 -25.75
CA LEU A 13 -3.19 8.50 -25.88
C LEU A 13 -4.12 9.66 -25.53
N GLU A 14 -3.81 10.38 -24.45
CA GLU A 14 -4.60 11.46 -23.90
C GLU A 14 -3.72 12.61 -23.43
N GLN A 15 -4.25 13.82 -23.52
CA GLN A 15 -3.68 15.02 -22.92
C GLN A 15 -4.76 15.72 -22.12
N VAL A 16 -4.53 15.94 -20.84
CA VAL A 16 -5.49 16.58 -19.94
C VAL A 16 -4.83 17.71 -19.16
N VAL A 17 -5.64 18.64 -18.73
CA VAL A 17 -5.24 19.74 -17.85
C VAL A 17 -6.03 19.68 -16.56
N THR A 18 -5.44 20.19 -15.48
CA THR A 18 -6.15 20.35 -14.22
C THR A 18 -7.01 21.61 -14.23
N ASP A 19 -8.11 21.57 -13.51
CA ASP A 19 -8.93 22.72 -13.19
C ASP A 19 -8.28 23.61 -12.11
N SER A 20 -9.00 24.65 -11.66
CA SER A 20 -8.52 25.58 -10.63
C SER A 20 -8.33 24.93 -9.24
N SER A 21 -8.89 23.74 -9.00
CA SER A 21 -8.70 22.94 -7.79
C SER A 21 -7.56 21.93 -7.89
N GLY A 22 -6.91 21.84 -9.06
CA GLY A 22 -5.84 20.90 -9.34
C GLY A 22 -6.33 19.49 -9.69
N GLN A 23 -7.60 19.34 -10.10
CA GLN A 23 -8.17 18.05 -10.50
C GLN A 23 -8.36 17.99 -12.02
N THR A 24 -8.17 16.81 -12.59
CA THR A 24 -8.51 16.53 -13.99
C THR A 24 -9.93 15.99 -14.11
N GLU A 25 -10.49 16.07 -15.30
CA GLU A 25 -11.61 15.19 -15.67
C GLU A 25 -11.17 13.73 -15.58
N VAL A 26 -12.16 12.82 -15.45
CA VAL A 26 -11.90 11.37 -15.46
C VAL A 26 -11.53 10.95 -16.88
N VAL A 27 -10.42 10.24 -17.02
CA VAL A 27 -9.94 9.69 -18.29
C VAL A 27 -10.25 8.20 -18.33
N GLU A 28 -10.90 7.74 -19.40
CA GLU A 28 -11.13 6.31 -19.64
C GLU A 28 -9.90 5.69 -20.31
N LEU A 29 -9.32 4.70 -19.67
CA LEU A 29 -8.14 3.98 -20.14
C LEU A 29 -8.43 2.49 -20.24
N ASN A 30 -7.83 1.82 -21.22
CA ASN A 30 -7.99 0.39 -21.40
C ASN A 30 -7.34 -0.40 -20.26
N ALA A 31 -8.03 -1.44 -19.80
CA ALA A 31 -7.53 -2.40 -18.84
C ALA A 31 -7.85 -3.84 -19.30
N PRO A 32 -7.10 -4.85 -18.82
CA PRO A 32 -7.46 -6.25 -19.03
C PRO A 32 -8.83 -6.58 -18.43
N PRO A 33 -9.46 -7.71 -18.84
CA PRO A 33 -10.71 -8.16 -18.25
C PRO A 33 -10.63 -8.26 -16.72
N GLU A 34 -11.70 -7.88 -16.04
CA GLU A 34 -11.80 -7.88 -14.58
C GLU A 34 -11.53 -9.27 -13.99
N GLU A 35 -11.97 -10.31 -14.66
CA GLU A 35 -11.81 -11.71 -14.27
C GLU A 35 -10.34 -12.10 -14.02
N TRP A 36 -9.39 -11.44 -14.70
CA TRP A 36 -7.96 -11.71 -14.49
C TRP A 36 -7.49 -11.32 -13.09
N SER A 37 -8.08 -10.29 -12.50
CA SER A 37 -7.79 -9.88 -11.12
C SER A 37 -8.56 -10.67 -10.06
N LEU A 38 -9.52 -11.48 -10.49
CA LEU A 38 -10.36 -12.31 -9.63
C LEU A 38 -9.93 -13.79 -9.58
N ASP A 39 -9.10 -14.23 -10.52
CA ASP A 39 -8.62 -15.61 -10.58
C ASP A 39 -7.21 -15.74 -10.00
N GLU A 40 -7.09 -16.50 -8.90
CA GLU A 40 -5.80 -16.76 -8.27
C GLU A 40 -4.81 -17.53 -9.16
N ASN A 41 -5.30 -18.26 -10.17
CA ASN A 41 -4.51 -19.05 -11.09
C ASN A 41 -4.14 -18.29 -12.38
N GLU A 42 -4.63 -17.07 -12.56
CA GLU A 42 -4.28 -16.24 -13.71
C GLU A 42 -2.79 -15.85 -13.65
N GLU A 43 -2.08 -16.08 -14.74
CA GLU A 43 -0.66 -15.75 -14.86
C GLU A 43 -0.41 -14.47 -15.67
N ARG A 44 -1.43 -13.99 -16.40
CA ARG A 44 -1.34 -12.73 -17.12
C ARG A 44 -1.50 -11.55 -16.16
N GLN A 45 -0.85 -10.44 -16.51
CA GLN A 45 -0.95 -9.21 -15.75
C GLN A 45 -2.40 -8.69 -15.78
N PRO A 46 -3.07 -8.54 -14.61
CA PRO A 46 -4.49 -8.20 -14.56
C PRO A 46 -4.77 -6.68 -14.61
N TYR A 47 -3.75 -5.88 -14.91
CA TYR A 47 -3.84 -4.43 -15.03
C TYR A 47 -3.01 -3.93 -16.20
N SER A 48 -3.37 -2.77 -16.73
CA SER A 48 -2.54 -2.04 -17.69
C SER A 48 -1.66 -1.04 -16.95
N GLU A 49 -0.51 -0.72 -17.53
CA GLU A 49 0.44 0.25 -17.01
C GLU A 49 0.54 1.45 -17.94
N TYR A 50 0.42 2.63 -17.36
CA TYR A 50 0.52 3.89 -18.09
C TYR A 50 1.62 4.78 -17.50
N THR A 51 2.22 5.58 -18.37
CA THR A 51 3.16 6.63 -17.97
C THR A 51 2.47 7.99 -18.06
N LEU A 52 2.56 8.72 -16.98
CA LEU A 52 2.03 10.07 -16.84
C LEU A 52 3.20 11.05 -16.83
N ASN A 53 3.25 11.99 -17.79
CA ASN A 53 4.19 13.08 -17.79
C ASN A 53 3.45 14.36 -17.43
N ILE A 54 3.85 14.98 -16.33
CA ILE A 54 3.18 16.12 -15.72
C ILE A 54 4.09 17.35 -15.84
N GLU A 55 3.58 18.40 -16.42
CA GLU A 55 4.27 19.67 -16.61
C GLU A 55 3.40 20.83 -16.14
N ALA A 56 4.00 21.79 -15.47
CA ALA A 56 3.38 23.07 -15.14
C ALA A 56 4.42 24.19 -15.19
N GLU A 57 3.98 25.37 -15.60
CA GLU A 57 4.86 26.53 -15.66
C GLU A 57 5.42 26.88 -14.28
N GLY A 58 6.74 27.02 -14.16
CA GLY A 58 7.42 27.33 -12.90
C GLY A 58 7.65 26.13 -11.97
N PHE A 59 7.28 24.91 -12.39
CA PHE A 59 7.49 23.68 -11.62
C PHE A 59 8.40 22.69 -12.34
N GLU A 60 9.09 21.83 -11.57
CA GLU A 60 9.83 20.69 -12.11
C GLU A 60 8.87 19.73 -12.79
N SER A 61 9.27 19.14 -13.92
CA SER A 61 8.48 18.09 -14.56
C SER A 61 8.53 16.79 -13.77
N ILE A 62 7.44 16.04 -13.83
CA ILE A 62 7.33 14.74 -13.13
C ILE A 62 6.90 13.70 -14.15
N SER A 63 7.61 12.57 -14.16
CA SER A 63 7.24 11.37 -14.91
C SER A 63 6.92 10.25 -13.92
N VAL A 64 5.71 9.67 -14.00
CA VAL A 64 5.29 8.50 -13.23
C VAL A 64 5.04 7.37 -14.20
N SER A 65 5.90 6.36 -14.19
CA SER A 65 5.82 5.17 -15.04
C SER A 65 5.28 3.98 -14.27
N GLY A 66 4.41 3.19 -14.88
CA GLY A 66 3.80 2.02 -14.24
C GLY A 66 2.53 2.34 -13.43
N THR A 67 1.88 3.48 -13.69
CA THR A 67 0.56 3.75 -13.11
C THR A 67 -0.42 2.65 -13.49
N GLU A 68 -0.94 1.92 -12.50
CA GLU A 68 -1.77 0.75 -12.72
C GLU A 68 -3.25 1.11 -12.91
N ILE A 69 -3.88 0.52 -13.92
CA ILE A 69 -5.30 0.65 -14.20
C ILE A 69 -5.95 -0.73 -14.22
N LEU A 70 -6.89 -0.94 -13.31
CA LEU A 70 -7.74 -2.13 -13.22
C LEU A 70 -9.08 -1.90 -13.92
N ALA A 71 -9.69 -2.97 -14.42
CA ALA A 71 -11.00 -2.90 -15.04
C ALA A 71 -12.06 -2.33 -14.07
N ASN A 72 -12.98 -1.53 -14.60
CA ASN A 72 -14.12 -0.97 -13.87
C ASN A 72 -13.77 -0.25 -12.55
N THR A 73 -12.53 0.20 -12.42
CA THR A 73 -12.02 0.78 -11.18
C THR A 73 -11.44 2.16 -11.42
N LYS A 74 -11.84 3.14 -10.61
CA LYS A 74 -11.24 4.47 -10.66
C LYS A 74 -9.92 4.50 -9.91
N ALA A 75 -8.86 4.88 -10.63
CA ALA A 75 -7.56 5.16 -10.08
C ALA A 75 -7.36 6.67 -9.87
N ILE A 76 -6.67 7.04 -8.80
CA ILE A 76 -6.36 8.42 -8.43
C ILE A 76 -4.85 8.56 -8.35
N GLN A 77 -4.27 9.42 -9.19
CA GLN A 77 -2.86 9.76 -9.17
C GLN A 77 -2.69 11.12 -8.49
N ASN A 78 -2.23 11.10 -7.25
CA ASN A 78 -1.89 12.33 -6.54
C ASN A 78 -0.45 12.72 -6.87
N ILE A 79 -0.23 13.99 -7.21
CA ILE A 79 1.10 14.52 -7.54
C ILE A 79 1.36 15.80 -6.75
N ARG A 80 2.56 15.91 -6.20
CA ARG A 80 3.04 17.14 -5.57
C ARG A 80 4.24 17.68 -6.33
N MET A 81 4.01 18.73 -7.11
CA MET A 81 5.06 19.39 -7.88
C MET A 81 5.93 20.31 -7.01
N LYS A 82 7.23 20.34 -7.29
CA LYS A 82 8.19 21.28 -6.69
C LYS A 82 8.38 22.45 -7.62
N GLN A 83 8.55 23.65 -7.05
CA GLN A 83 8.94 24.82 -7.84
C GLN A 83 10.33 24.63 -8.42
N LYS A 84 10.52 25.06 -9.68
CA LYS A 84 11.84 25.03 -10.32
C LYS A 84 12.80 25.93 -9.56
N ASP A 85 13.98 25.39 -9.24
CA ASP A 85 15.12 26.21 -8.91
C ASP A 85 15.72 26.74 -10.22
N GLN A 86 15.94 28.06 -10.32
CA GLN A 86 16.48 28.72 -11.55
C GLN A 86 17.87 28.21 -11.96
N SER A 87 18.52 27.42 -11.12
CA SER A 87 19.87 26.87 -11.34
C SER A 87 19.92 25.45 -11.91
N ARG A 88 18.80 24.71 -11.96
CA ARG A 88 18.75 23.32 -12.44
C ARG A 88 17.42 23.02 -13.12
N GLU A 89 17.48 22.34 -14.27
CA GLU A 89 16.34 21.61 -14.82
C GLU A 89 16.43 20.19 -14.25
N GLU A 90 15.59 19.87 -13.26
CA GLU A 90 15.46 18.53 -12.72
C GLU A 90 14.10 17.96 -13.10
N GLU A 91 14.11 16.81 -13.75
CA GLU A 91 12.94 15.97 -13.94
C GLU A 91 12.89 14.95 -12.80
N GLN A 92 11.73 14.81 -12.15
CA GLN A 92 11.51 13.78 -11.18
C GLN A 92 10.89 12.56 -11.87
N VAL A 93 11.55 11.41 -11.79
CA VAL A 93 11.09 10.17 -12.40
C VAL A 93 10.76 9.17 -11.30
N PHE A 94 9.52 8.70 -11.28
CA PHE A 94 9.05 7.64 -10.41
C PHE A 94 8.67 6.42 -11.22
N VAL A 95 9.05 5.25 -10.74
CA VAL A 95 8.72 3.97 -11.37
C VAL A 95 7.94 3.13 -10.37
N ILE A 96 6.71 2.80 -10.70
CA ILE A 96 5.86 1.91 -9.92
C ILE A 96 6.20 0.47 -10.35
N PRO A 97 6.78 -0.35 -9.46
CA PRO A 97 7.06 -1.75 -9.77
C PRO A 97 5.77 -2.57 -9.83
N ALA A 98 5.86 -3.78 -10.37
CA ALA A 98 4.74 -4.69 -10.47
C ALA A 98 4.01 -4.88 -9.12
N HIS A 99 2.69 -4.98 -9.16
CA HIS A 99 1.83 -5.23 -8.00
C HIS A 99 2.25 -6.49 -7.23
N THR A 100 2.12 -6.52 -5.89
CA THR A 100 2.63 -7.62 -5.06
C THR A 100 1.97 -8.96 -5.38
N LEU A 101 0.71 -8.97 -5.78
CA LEU A 101 0.01 -10.20 -6.20
C LEU A 101 0.43 -10.72 -7.58
N TYR A 102 1.16 -9.93 -8.36
CA TYR A 102 1.64 -10.31 -9.69
C TYR A 102 3.17 -10.44 -9.76
N GLY A 103 3.90 -9.50 -9.19
CA GLY A 103 5.37 -9.48 -9.17
C GLY A 103 5.98 -10.54 -8.25
N ASN A 104 7.30 -10.71 -8.33
CA ASN A 104 8.05 -11.58 -7.45
C ASN A 104 8.60 -10.80 -6.26
N TYR A 105 8.11 -11.12 -5.08
CA TYR A 105 8.52 -10.49 -3.83
C TYR A 105 9.01 -11.54 -2.83
N PRO A 106 9.98 -11.19 -1.96
CA PRO A 106 10.46 -12.12 -0.95
C PRO A 106 9.36 -12.42 0.08
N PRO A 107 9.37 -13.63 0.68
CA PRO A 107 8.48 -13.96 1.76
C PRO A 107 8.74 -13.06 2.97
N LYS A 108 7.69 -12.77 3.73
CA LYS A 108 7.78 -12.02 4.97
C LYS A 108 8.51 -12.83 6.05
N ILE A 109 9.42 -12.19 6.77
CA ILE A 109 10.12 -12.78 7.92
C ILE A 109 9.12 -12.91 9.08
N ALA A 110 8.97 -14.12 9.61
CA ALA A 110 8.08 -14.37 10.72
C ALA A 110 8.53 -13.69 12.01
N GLU A 111 7.60 -13.05 12.69
CA GLU A 111 7.80 -12.40 13.97
C GLU A 111 6.69 -12.79 14.95
N GLU A 112 6.97 -12.65 16.25
CA GLU A 112 5.96 -12.85 17.28
C GLU A 112 4.82 -11.84 17.13
N GLU A 113 3.58 -12.30 17.25
CA GLU A 113 2.37 -11.48 17.13
C GLU A 113 2.34 -10.37 18.19
N ILE A 114 2.69 -10.70 19.42
CA ILE A 114 2.83 -9.76 20.54
C ILE A 114 4.30 -9.64 20.90
N LYS A 115 4.84 -8.44 20.84
CA LYS A 115 6.26 -8.20 21.13
C LYS A 115 6.54 -8.25 22.62
N PRO A 116 7.60 -8.97 23.07
CA PRO A 116 7.96 -9.08 24.49
C PRO A 116 8.70 -7.84 24.98
N VAL A 117 8.02 -6.70 25.02
CA VAL A 117 8.62 -5.38 25.31
C VAL A 117 9.27 -5.25 26.68
N ASN A 118 8.83 -6.04 27.69
CA ASN A 118 9.37 -5.93 29.06
C ASN A 118 10.71 -6.65 29.26
N GLU A 119 11.06 -7.59 28.40
CA GLU A 119 12.27 -8.41 28.53
C GLU A 119 13.48 -7.76 27.84
N THR A 120 13.23 -6.90 26.88
CA THR A 120 14.29 -6.27 26.04
C THR A 120 14.65 -4.87 26.50
N GLY A 121 13.93 -4.29 27.46
CA GLY A 121 14.10 -2.88 27.90
C GLY A 121 13.62 -1.89 26.83
N GLU A 122 12.84 -2.33 25.87
CA GLU A 122 12.29 -1.50 24.82
C GLU A 122 11.26 -0.48 25.33
N ILE A 123 11.27 0.69 24.74
CA ILE A 123 10.31 1.74 25.02
C ILE A 123 9.07 1.49 24.16
N VAL A 124 7.91 1.38 24.81
CA VAL A 124 6.61 1.34 24.13
C VAL A 124 5.77 2.54 24.50
N LEU A 125 4.83 2.90 23.65
CA LEU A 125 3.88 3.95 23.96
C LEU A 125 2.93 3.51 25.09
N SER A 126 2.53 4.43 25.95
CA SER A 126 1.61 4.13 27.06
C SER A 126 0.18 3.81 26.60
N ARG A 127 -0.14 4.14 25.35
CA ARG A 127 -1.43 3.90 24.69
C ARG A 127 -1.23 3.77 23.19
N VAL A 128 -2.17 3.17 22.50
CA VAL A 128 -2.19 3.16 21.02
C VAL A 128 -2.46 4.58 20.54
N VAL A 129 -1.62 5.04 19.64
CA VAL A 129 -1.69 6.35 19.00
C VAL A 129 -1.71 6.16 17.49
N VAL A 130 -2.65 6.79 16.83
CA VAL A 130 -2.62 6.94 15.37
C VAL A 130 -1.80 8.20 15.07
N PRO A 131 -0.60 8.06 14.52
CA PRO A 131 0.24 9.22 14.24
C PRO A 131 -0.28 10.01 13.04
N GLU A 132 0.01 11.30 12.98
CA GLU A 132 -0.29 12.09 11.80
C GLU A 132 0.55 11.64 10.59
N TYR A 133 1.82 11.33 10.83
CA TYR A 133 2.78 10.88 9.82
C TYR A 133 3.43 9.57 10.20
N ILE A 134 3.65 8.74 9.18
CA ILE A 134 4.51 7.55 9.21
C ILE A 134 5.81 7.92 8.51
N ILE A 135 6.96 7.57 9.11
CA ILE A 135 8.25 7.69 8.43
C ILE A 135 8.53 6.36 7.78
N VAL A 136 8.48 6.32 6.46
CA VAL A 136 8.72 5.13 5.65
C VAL A 136 10.15 5.13 5.15
N HIS A 137 10.90 4.09 5.49
CA HIS A 137 12.22 3.82 4.93
C HIS A 137 12.06 2.99 3.65
N ASP A 138 12.38 3.57 2.49
CA ASP A 138 12.13 2.94 1.18
C ASP A 138 13.17 1.90 0.81
N GLY A 139 13.27 0.85 1.60
CA GLY A 139 14.22 -0.25 1.42
C GLY A 139 14.17 -1.24 2.57
N SER A 140 15.15 -2.13 2.64
CA SER A 140 15.35 -2.99 3.81
C SER A 140 15.88 -2.18 5.00
N PRO A 141 15.69 -2.61 6.25
CA PRO A 141 16.05 -1.80 7.42
C PRO A 141 17.50 -1.33 7.50
N ARG A 142 18.42 -2.07 6.88
CA ARG A 142 19.86 -1.78 6.92
C ARG A 142 20.39 -1.17 5.62
N ASP A 143 19.53 -0.84 4.69
CA ASP A 143 19.92 -0.16 3.46
C ASP A 143 20.18 1.32 3.75
N SER A 144 21.44 1.68 3.95
CA SER A 144 21.82 3.06 4.24
C SER A 144 21.68 4.01 3.05
N THR A 145 21.38 3.50 1.86
CA THR A 145 21.15 4.29 0.65
C THR A 145 19.67 4.62 0.45
N ALA A 146 18.78 3.93 1.16
CA ALA A 146 17.36 4.11 1.07
C ALA A 146 16.91 5.45 1.69
N GLN A 147 15.96 6.08 1.05
CA GLN A 147 15.40 7.37 1.47
C GLN A 147 14.28 7.18 2.49
N ASN A 148 14.16 8.10 3.44
CA ASN A 148 13.04 8.19 4.36
C ASN A 148 12.00 9.17 3.84
N TYR A 149 10.73 8.72 3.82
CA TYR A 149 9.58 9.53 3.39
C TYR A 149 8.64 9.79 4.56
N TYR A 150 8.20 11.04 4.71
CA TYR A 150 7.19 11.44 5.68
C TYR A 150 5.82 11.38 5.02
N VAL A 151 5.02 10.37 5.37
CA VAL A 151 3.73 10.09 4.72
C VAL A 151 2.62 10.21 5.75
N LYS A 152 1.52 10.90 5.43
CA LYS A 152 0.35 10.91 6.30
C LYS A 152 -0.18 9.50 6.51
N TYR A 153 -0.63 9.19 7.73
CA TYR A 153 -1.07 7.85 8.09
C TYR A 153 -2.08 7.25 7.09
N LYS A 154 -3.14 7.99 6.76
CA LYS A 154 -4.13 7.52 5.79
C LYS A 154 -3.54 7.27 4.40
N ASP A 155 -2.70 8.19 3.94
CA ASP A 155 -2.07 8.09 2.62
C ASP A 155 -1.12 6.89 2.56
N TYR A 156 -0.43 6.58 3.68
CA TYR A 156 0.38 5.38 3.83
C TYR A 156 -0.49 4.12 3.68
N ILE A 157 -1.59 4.00 4.42
CA ILE A 157 -2.48 2.83 4.36
C ILE A 157 -3.11 2.66 2.97
N LYS A 158 -3.58 3.76 2.34
CA LYS A 158 -4.13 3.74 0.98
C LYS A 158 -3.11 3.24 -0.05
N ASN A 159 -1.88 3.70 0.04
CA ASN A 159 -0.77 3.31 -0.82
C ASN A 159 -0.44 1.82 -0.65
N VAL A 160 -0.24 1.37 0.59
CA VAL A 160 0.04 -0.04 0.89
C VAL A 160 -1.09 -0.93 0.41
N ALA A 161 -2.34 -0.64 0.76
CA ALA A 161 -3.47 -1.47 0.34
C ALA A 161 -3.62 -1.52 -1.19
N SER A 162 -3.40 -0.39 -1.89
CA SER A 162 -3.40 -0.36 -3.36
C SER A 162 -2.23 -1.10 -4.00
N SER A 163 -1.16 -1.38 -3.25
CA SER A 163 0.01 -2.16 -3.69
C SER A 163 -0.10 -3.65 -3.38
N GLU A 164 -0.96 -4.03 -2.44
CA GLU A 164 -0.99 -5.35 -1.82
C GLU A 164 -2.24 -6.17 -2.18
N ILE A 165 -3.37 -5.52 -2.52
CA ILE A 165 -4.62 -6.19 -2.90
C ILE A 165 -5.25 -5.53 -4.12
N TYR A 166 -6.03 -6.29 -4.90
CA TYR A 166 -6.75 -5.71 -6.03
C TYR A 166 -8.05 -5.03 -5.59
N ALA A 167 -8.28 -3.84 -6.12
CA ALA A 167 -9.47 -3.03 -5.81
C ALA A 167 -10.77 -3.60 -6.41
N THR A 168 -10.67 -4.59 -7.28
CA THR A 168 -11.78 -5.36 -7.86
C THR A 168 -12.35 -6.42 -6.92
N TRP A 169 -11.66 -6.71 -5.81
CA TRP A 169 -12.09 -7.72 -4.86
C TRP A 169 -13.33 -7.32 -4.06
N PRO A 170 -14.06 -8.28 -3.46
CA PRO A 170 -15.22 -7.96 -2.62
C PRO A 170 -14.88 -6.96 -1.52
N ALA A 171 -15.79 -6.02 -1.24
CA ALA A 171 -15.56 -4.96 -0.26
C ALA A 171 -15.19 -5.49 1.14
N ASP A 172 -15.80 -6.60 1.57
CA ASP A 172 -15.49 -7.23 2.86
C ASP A 172 -14.10 -7.85 2.90
N THR A 173 -13.62 -8.39 1.78
CA THR A 173 -12.23 -8.82 1.62
C THR A 173 -11.27 -7.64 1.74
N ILE A 174 -11.56 -6.53 1.05
CA ILE A 174 -10.74 -5.31 1.12
C ILE A 174 -10.72 -4.80 2.56
N ARG A 175 -11.86 -4.72 3.25
CA ARG A 175 -11.96 -4.30 4.66
C ARG A 175 -11.09 -5.17 5.59
N ALA A 176 -11.15 -6.49 5.43
CA ALA A 176 -10.35 -7.41 6.24
C ALA A 176 -8.84 -7.19 6.05
N ASN A 177 -8.40 -7.06 4.80
CA ASN A 177 -6.99 -6.80 4.50
C ASN A 177 -6.53 -5.41 4.98
N VAL A 178 -7.36 -4.38 4.82
CA VAL A 178 -7.06 -3.02 5.30
C VAL A 178 -6.93 -3.00 6.82
N LEU A 179 -7.83 -3.68 7.55
CA LEU A 179 -7.74 -3.82 9.01
C LEU A 179 -6.44 -4.54 9.44
N ALA A 180 -6.04 -5.58 8.73
CA ALA A 180 -4.76 -6.24 8.97
C ALA A 180 -3.58 -5.29 8.73
N ILE A 181 -3.56 -4.53 7.64
CA ILE A 181 -2.52 -3.53 7.35
C ILE A 181 -2.48 -2.44 8.43
N MET A 182 -3.63 -1.93 8.87
CA MET A 182 -3.72 -0.93 9.93
C MET A 182 -3.18 -1.47 11.26
N SER A 183 -3.59 -2.66 11.66
CA SER A 183 -3.16 -3.28 12.91
C SER A 183 -1.65 -3.53 12.93
N PHE A 184 -1.10 -4.07 11.86
CA PHE A 184 0.34 -4.24 11.68
C PHE A 184 1.09 -2.90 11.81
N THR A 185 0.62 -1.88 11.10
CA THR A 185 1.23 -0.54 11.14
C THR A 185 1.22 0.04 12.55
N LEU A 186 0.08 -0.04 13.24
CA LEU A 186 -0.06 0.47 14.61
C LEU A 186 0.74 -0.37 15.64
N ASN A 187 0.99 -1.65 15.38
CA ASN A 187 1.94 -2.44 16.17
C ASN A 187 3.35 -1.85 16.07
N ARG A 188 3.81 -1.54 14.87
CA ARG A 188 5.13 -0.91 14.64
C ARG A 188 5.26 0.44 15.35
N VAL A 189 4.21 1.26 15.30
CA VAL A 189 4.13 2.55 16.01
C VAL A 189 4.16 2.34 17.52
N TYR A 190 3.27 1.48 18.03
CA TYR A 190 3.12 1.25 19.47
C TYR A 190 4.39 0.73 20.13
N THR A 191 5.05 -0.23 19.48
CA THR A 191 6.27 -0.87 19.99
C THR A 191 7.55 -0.07 19.73
N GLU A 192 7.45 1.04 19.02
CA GLU A 192 8.66 1.80 18.57
C GLU A 192 9.72 0.88 17.94
N TRP A 193 9.25 -0.11 17.16
CA TRP A 193 10.00 -1.30 16.74
C TRP A 193 11.37 -1.01 16.13
N TYR A 194 11.44 -0.05 15.21
CA TYR A 194 12.70 0.33 14.57
C TYR A 194 13.47 1.33 15.39
N ARG A 195 12.81 2.28 16.06
CA ARG A 195 13.47 3.29 16.89
C ARG A 195 14.20 2.67 18.07
N ASN A 196 13.63 1.64 18.69
CA ASN A 196 14.31 0.86 19.74
C ASN A 196 15.55 0.12 19.25
N LYS A 197 15.73 -0.04 17.93
CA LYS A 197 16.91 -0.63 17.29
C LYS A 197 17.89 0.43 16.76
N GLY A 198 17.65 1.70 17.08
CA GLY A 198 18.55 2.80 16.69
C GLY A 198 18.30 3.35 15.28
N PHE A 199 17.17 3.00 14.66
CA PHE A 199 16.77 3.58 13.37
C PHE A 199 15.89 4.83 13.58
N ASP A 200 15.85 5.70 12.59
CA ASP A 200 15.11 6.97 12.60
C ASP A 200 13.77 6.95 11.82
N PHE A 201 13.25 5.76 11.53
CA PHE A 201 12.01 5.56 10.80
C PHE A 201 11.01 4.68 11.57
N THR A 202 9.76 4.71 11.13
CA THR A 202 8.65 3.95 11.75
C THR A 202 8.50 2.56 11.15
N ILE A 203 8.64 2.44 9.84
CA ILE A 203 8.34 1.23 9.08
C ILE A 203 9.14 1.22 7.77
N THR A 204 9.31 0.06 7.15
CA THR A 204 9.99 -0.07 5.86
C THR A 204 9.01 -0.30 4.71
N SER A 205 9.46 -0.09 3.46
CA SER A 205 8.73 -0.47 2.24
C SER A 205 9.01 -1.91 1.80
N SER A 206 9.79 -2.65 2.57
CA SER A 206 10.19 -4.03 2.24
C SER A 206 9.13 -5.04 2.65
N THR A 207 8.63 -5.82 1.69
CA THR A 207 7.65 -6.91 1.94
C THR A 207 8.18 -8.01 2.85
N ALA A 208 9.50 -8.19 2.91
CA ALA A 208 10.12 -9.16 3.81
C ALA A 208 9.99 -8.76 5.30
N PHE A 209 9.96 -7.48 5.58
CA PHE A 209 9.90 -6.96 6.95
C PHE A 209 8.54 -6.36 7.31
N ASP A 210 7.95 -5.58 6.38
CA ASP A 210 6.73 -4.82 6.63
C ASP A 210 5.78 -4.91 5.42
N HIS A 211 5.46 -3.78 4.80
CA HIS A 211 4.49 -3.65 3.72
C HIS A 211 5.14 -3.11 2.43
N LYS A 212 4.49 -3.36 1.29
CA LYS A 212 4.87 -2.69 0.06
C LYS A 212 4.26 -1.31 0.00
N TRP A 213 5.05 -0.30 0.29
CA TRP A 213 4.77 1.10 0.02
C TRP A 213 5.62 1.56 -1.17
N ILE A 214 5.08 2.42 -2.04
CA ILE A 214 5.76 2.85 -3.27
C ILE A 214 5.60 4.37 -3.41
N PRO A 215 6.69 5.14 -3.61
CA PRO A 215 6.60 6.58 -3.89
C PRO A 215 5.72 6.86 -5.10
N GLU A 216 4.85 7.87 -5.00
CA GLU A 216 3.97 8.36 -6.07
C GLU A 216 3.06 7.28 -6.71
N ARG A 217 2.80 6.18 -6.01
CA ARG A 217 1.84 5.18 -6.46
C ARG A 217 0.43 5.76 -6.55
N ASN A 218 -0.28 5.46 -7.65
CA ASN A 218 -1.70 5.73 -7.76
C ASN A 218 -2.51 4.88 -6.75
N ILE A 219 -3.59 5.45 -6.23
CA ILE A 219 -4.52 4.79 -5.30
C ILE A 219 -5.79 4.41 -6.04
N PHE A 220 -6.46 3.36 -5.58
CA PHE A 220 -7.77 2.97 -6.11
C PHE A 220 -8.88 3.50 -5.22
N GLU A 221 -9.90 4.14 -5.83
CA GLU A 221 -11.00 4.78 -5.09
C GLU A 221 -11.74 3.82 -4.14
N PRO A 222 -12.08 2.56 -4.51
CA PRO A 222 -12.75 1.63 -3.58
C PRO A 222 -11.94 1.37 -2.33
N ILE A 223 -10.62 1.23 -2.46
CA ILE A 223 -9.70 1.06 -1.32
C ILE A 223 -9.64 2.35 -0.50
N SER A 224 -9.53 3.50 -1.16
CA SER A 224 -9.46 4.80 -0.50
C SER A 224 -10.67 5.08 0.39
N VAL A 225 -11.87 4.77 -0.10
CA VAL A 225 -13.12 4.92 0.65
C VAL A 225 -13.12 4.04 1.90
N ILE A 226 -12.74 2.77 1.75
CA ILE A 226 -12.70 1.81 2.87
C ILE A 226 -11.68 2.25 3.93
N VAL A 227 -10.49 2.73 3.53
CA VAL A 227 -9.50 3.26 4.47
C VAL A 227 -10.05 4.48 5.23
N ASP A 228 -10.78 5.36 4.55
CA ASP A 228 -11.38 6.53 5.20
C ASP A 228 -12.48 6.14 6.20
N GLU A 229 -13.25 5.09 5.93
CA GLU A 229 -14.27 4.55 6.83
C GLU A 229 -13.67 3.90 8.07
N LEU A 230 -12.60 3.13 7.93
CA LEU A 230 -11.96 2.35 9.01
C LEU A 230 -10.96 3.17 9.85
N PHE A 231 -10.43 4.19 9.31
CA PHE A 231 -9.46 5.20 9.78
C PHE A 231 -8.53 4.82 10.95
N ALA A 232 -9.06 4.42 12.09
CA ALA A 232 -8.31 4.19 13.33
C ALA A 232 -8.58 2.80 13.96
N ASP A 233 -9.27 1.93 13.24
CA ASP A 233 -9.58 0.60 13.72
C ASP A 233 -8.33 -0.30 13.68
N TYR A 234 -8.20 -1.16 14.66
CA TYR A 234 -7.13 -2.14 14.74
C TYR A 234 -7.57 -3.37 15.53
N LEU A 235 -6.82 -4.44 15.41
CA LEU A 235 -7.05 -5.68 16.11
C LEU A 235 -6.18 -5.78 17.37
N SER A 236 -6.75 -6.27 18.45
CA SER A 236 -6.03 -6.53 19.70
C SER A 236 -6.50 -7.81 20.37
N ARG A 237 -5.65 -8.43 21.18
CA ARG A 237 -6.05 -9.54 22.04
C ARG A 237 -6.74 -9.03 23.30
N PRO A 238 -7.68 -9.81 23.88
CA PRO A 238 -8.27 -9.44 25.15
C PRO A 238 -7.20 -9.18 26.24
N ASN A 239 -7.35 -8.08 26.97
CA ASN A 239 -6.43 -7.64 28.00
C ASN A 239 -4.99 -7.30 27.53
N VAL A 240 -4.74 -7.22 26.23
CA VAL A 240 -3.48 -6.76 25.64
C VAL A 240 -3.71 -5.42 24.96
N ARG A 241 -2.94 -4.39 25.36
CA ARG A 241 -3.05 -3.06 24.74
C ARG A 241 -2.38 -2.97 23.38
N GLN A 242 -1.38 -3.78 23.16
CA GLN A 242 -0.61 -3.80 21.93
C GLN A 242 -1.49 -4.25 20.77
N PRO A 243 -1.54 -3.50 19.65
CA PRO A 243 -2.16 -3.98 18.42
C PRO A 243 -1.51 -5.29 17.96
N ILE A 244 -2.29 -6.21 17.43
CA ILE A 244 -1.77 -7.46 16.85
C ILE A 244 -0.84 -7.14 15.69
N LEU A 245 0.33 -7.77 15.64
CA LEU A 245 1.16 -7.79 14.45
C LEU A 245 0.55 -8.76 13.43
N THR A 246 -0.39 -8.30 12.68
CA THR A 246 -1.19 -9.05 11.70
C THR A 246 -0.38 -9.34 10.44
N GLN A 247 0.54 -10.28 10.52
CA GLN A 247 1.30 -10.72 9.36
C GLN A 247 0.41 -11.45 8.35
N TYR A 248 0.74 -11.33 7.07
CA TYR A 248 0.03 -11.93 5.95
C TYR A 248 0.97 -12.26 4.79
N CYS A 249 0.50 -13.05 3.85
CA CYS A 249 1.15 -13.29 2.56
C CYS A 249 0.09 -13.45 1.46
N ASP A 250 0.51 -13.58 0.20
CA ASP A 250 -0.43 -13.79 -0.90
C ASP A 250 -1.16 -15.15 -0.83
N GLY A 251 -0.51 -16.17 -0.25
CA GLY A 251 -1.05 -17.52 -0.11
C GLY A 251 -0.95 -18.38 -1.37
N ARG A 252 -0.35 -17.87 -2.44
CA ARG A 252 -0.17 -18.54 -3.73
C ARG A 252 1.31 -18.73 -4.07
N ARG A 253 2.03 -17.64 -4.26
CA ARG A 253 3.46 -17.65 -4.59
C ARG A 253 4.32 -17.86 -3.37
N VAL A 254 3.81 -17.39 -2.23
CA VAL A 254 4.44 -17.52 -0.93
C VAL A 254 3.47 -18.19 0.02
N SER A 255 3.89 -19.29 0.64
CA SER A 255 3.18 -19.90 1.77
C SER A 255 3.57 -19.23 3.07
N CYS A 256 2.63 -19.05 3.98
CA CYS A 256 2.88 -18.47 5.29
C CYS A 256 2.24 -19.30 6.42
N PRO A 257 2.83 -19.29 7.63
CA PRO A 257 2.35 -20.09 8.73
C PRO A 257 1.15 -19.42 9.40
N ASN A 258 -0.05 -19.96 9.28
CA ASN A 258 -1.27 -19.54 10.01
C ASN A 258 -1.55 -18.02 10.00
N TRP A 259 -1.10 -17.30 8.97
CA TRP A 259 -1.40 -15.89 8.76
C TRP A 259 -2.52 -15.74 7.75
N LEU A 260 -3.08 -14.55 7.68
CA LEU A 260 -4.02 -14.21 6.61
C LEU A 260 -3.34 -14.42 5.24
N THR A 261 -3.97 -15.22 4.39
CA THR A 261 -3.62 -15.30 2.98
C THR A 261 -4.53 -14.39 2.19
N GLN A 262 -3.97 -13.52 1.37
CA GLN A 262 -4.74 -12.50 0.64
C GLN A 262 -5.73 -13.16 -0.31
N TRP A 263 -5.32 -14.15 -1.12
CA TRP A 263 -6.23 -14.91 -1.99
C TRP A 263 -7.25 -15.75 -1.19
N GLY A 264 -6.86 -16.31 -0.05
CA GLY A 264 -7.79 -17.03 0.82
C GLY A 264 -8.85 -16.10 1.43
N SER A 265 -8.46 -14.88 1.82
CA SER A 265 -9.40 -13.88 2.31
C SER A 265 -10.41 -13.46 1.24
N LYS A 266 -9.96 -13.38 -0.03
CA LYS A 266 -10.84 -13.14 -1.18
C LYS A 266 -11.86 -14.28 -1.34
N SER A 267 -11.41 -15.52 -1.29
CA SER A 267 -12.30 -16.68 -1.38
C SER A 267 -13.35 -16.70 -0.26
N LEU A 268 -12.99 -16.34 0.97
CA LEU A 268 -13.95 -16.22 2.08
C LEU A 268 -14.95 -15.06 1.85
N GLY A 269 -14.49 -13.92 1.36
CA GLY A 269 -15.37 -12.79 1.04
C GLY A 269 -16.37 -13.13 -0.06
N GLU A 270 -15.98 -13.89 -1.08
CA GLU A 270 -16.89 -14.39 -2.13
C GLU A 270 -17.92 -15.37 -1.59
N GLN A 271 -17.62 -16.07 -0.50
CA GLN A 271 -18.55 -16.94 0.20
C GLN A 271 -19.47 -16.18 1.17
N GLY A 272 -19.35 -14.87 1.26
CA GLY A 272 -20.19 -14.01 2.09
C GLY A 272 -19.73 -13.84 3.54
N TYR A 273 -18.48 -14.19 3.85
CA TYR A 273 -17.91 -13.93 5.19
C TYR A 273 -17.72 -12.43 5.39
N SER A 274 -18.11 -11.93 6.55
CA SER A 274 -17.86 -10.55 6.95
C SER A 274 -16.36 -10.30 7.23
N PRO A 275 -15.89 -9.05 7.26
CA PRO A 275 -14.49 -8.74 7.53
C PRO A 275 -13.98 -9.35 8.84
N ILE A 276 -14.79 -9.31 9.89
CA ILE A 276 -14.45 -9.87 11.20
C ILE A 276 -14.38 -11.41 11.17
N GLU A 277 -15.28 -12.07 10.46
CA GLU A 277 -15.24 -13.54 10.30
C GLU A 277 -14.00 -13.96 9.51
N ILE A 278 -13.63 -13.22 8.44
CA ILE A 278 -12.39 -13.44 7.69
C ILE A 278 -11.18 -13.31 8.61
N LEU A 279 -11.10 -12.26 9.40
CA LEU A 279 -9.98 -12.02 10.32
C LEU A 279 -9.90 -13.10 11.40
N ARG A 280 -11.04 -13.48 12.00
CA ARG A 280 -11.11 -14.56 13.01
C ARG A 280 -10.68 -15.91 12.46
N TYR A 281 -11.00 -16.19 11.20
CA TYR A 281 -10.57 -17.43 10.55
C TYR A 281 -9.03 -17.58 10.58
N TYR A 282 -8.29 -16.49 10.44
CA TYR A 282 -6.83 -16.50 10.40
C TYR A 282 -6.17 -16.20 11.75
N TYR A 283 -6.71 -15.29 12.53
CA TYR A 283 -6.09 -14.81 13.77
C TYR A 283 -6.77 -15.34 15.04
N GLY A 284 -7.84 -16.12 14.90
CA GLY A 284 -8.58 -16.72 16.01
C GLY A 284 -9.74 -15.89 16.53
N ASP A 285 -10.61 -16.53 17.30
CA ASP A 285 -11.87 -15.94 17.78
C ASP A 285 -11.67 -14.95 18.94
N ASP A 286 -10.51 -14.95 19.55
CA ASP A 286 -10.15 -14.15 20.72
C ASP A 286 -9.48 -12.81 20.38
N MET A 287 -9.88 -12.20 19.30
CA MET A 287 -9.39 -10.88 18.90
C MET A 287 -10.48 -9.79 19.03
#